data_62ef43f45244d835636f108a71da6242
#
_entry.id   62ef43f45244d835636f108a71da6242
#
_cell.length_a   1.000
_cell.length_b   1.000
_cell.length_c   1.000
_cell.angle_alpha   90.00
_cell.angle_beta   90.00
_cell.angle_gamma   90.00
#
_symmetry.space_group_name_H-M   'P 1'
#
loop_
_entity.id
_entity.type
_entity.pdbx_description
1 polymer ?
#
loop_
_entity_poly.entity_id
_entity_poly.type
_entity_poly.pdbx_seq_one_letter_code
_entity_poly.pdbx_strand_id
1 'polypeptide(L)'
;MLKNKEKICGLAAGLVVAITFASGSVAKNLPQAEARYNSESDTDATILDYVENRRRNARENALNEDQKQLLLDAYEMKENLREPLDPTKNVPVAVEGDELFYDENTGDFVVQGNVVMTSLDKRRFITEHADGNLASQDVQVEDKAYMLQLTDAQARIILNGYKTQYNWGKETGKMEDAEGKIDHQYVKAKRIEFYPDKVVLYDASATKCSAKNPDYRMTAKKIEYYPGIQTISYGVSYWLGSIPVYSVPKQVSKEGDKGPYMPKASYDNDKGFAIKDTHYFPVMDNVNAYYDWILAQKTKFTSHGGLIYTTKGIGTFKLQSGFFEDSDAKWIHKAPNFRWDYSLRIGKAPFTYIFAYERGAWTQNDRRSMHTYYKAGISIDPIRLGTWRVYPSISYDITDESYNESRVKGMGYDITALKEFDDRWVTYLGYHYSESNSQNSVFDFDLDSYSKKITAGFSYTFSPKDRIVVGWAFDGMTNKLMDTDYYWYHNIHCAELIVRYREKRDQYRITLQFTPW
;
A
#
# COMPACT_ATOMS: atom_id res chain seq x y z
N MET A 1 -41.04 27.96 3.50
CA MET A 1 -39.75 27.38 3.85
C MET A 1 -39.68 25.84 3.81
N LEU A 2 -40.77 25.12 3.65
CA LEU A 2 -40.81 23.63 3.60
C LEU A 2 -40.60 23.01 2.21
N LYS A 3 -40.78 23.75 1.12
CA LYS A 3 -40.65 23.24 -0.26
C LYS A 3 -39.22 22.93 -0.74
N ASN A 4 -38.20 23.50 -0.10
CA ASN A 4 -36.82 23.26 -0.51
C ASN A 4 -36.16 22.05 0.18
N LYS A 5 -36.72 21.54 1.29
CA LYS A 5 -36.20 20.34 1.95
C LYS A 5 -36.51 19.05 1.19
N GLU A 6 -37.67 18.99 0.55
CA GLU A 6 -38.07 17.81 -0.25
C GLU A 6 -37.21 17.63 -1.52
N LYS A 7 -36.76 18.74 -2.15
CA LYS A 7 -35.91 18.65 -3.34
C LYS A 7 -34.49 18.14 -3.03
N ILE A 8 -33.94 18.48 -1.85
CA ILE A 8 -32.60 18.03 -1.43
C ILE A 8 -32.64 16.57 -1.00
N CYS A 9 -33.69 16.14 -0.31
CA CYS A 9 -33.93 14.72 0.00
C CYS A 9 -34.16 13.87 -1.25
N GLY A 10 -34.86 14.41 -2.25
CA GLY A 10 -35.10 13.72 -3.52
C GLY A 10 -33.85 13.53 -4.36
N LEU A 11 -32.92 14.48 -4.35
CA LEU A 11 -31.63 14.37 -5.05
C LEU A 11 -30.69 13.37 -4.34
N ALA A 12 -30.65 13.37 -3.01
CA ALA A 12 -29.88 12.40 -2.25
C ALA A 12 -30.44 10.99 -2.36
N ALA A 13 -31.79 10.84 -2.33
CA ALA A 13 -32.44 9.55 -2.51
C ALA A 13 -32.34 9.05 -3.96
N GLY A 14 -32.45 9.93 -4.95
CA GLY A 14 -32.24 9.59 -6.36
C GLY A 14 -30.80 9.17 -6.68
N LEU A 15 -29.82 9.78 -6.02
CA LEU A 15 -28.40 9.43 -6.17
C LEU A 15 -28.11 8.05 -5.53
N VAL A 16 -28.70 7.76 -4.37
CA VAL A 16 -28.54 6.45 -3.68
C VAL A 16 -29.19 5.33 -4.49
N VAL A 17 -30.34 5.56 -5.11
CA VAL A 17 -31.01 4.56 -5.96
C VAL A 17 -30.25 4.31 -7.27
N ALA A 18 -29.62 5.33 -7.86
CA ALA A 18 -28.80 5.17 -9.06
C ALA A 18 -27.49 4.38 -8.78
N ILE A 19 -26.94 4.46 -7.55
CA ILE A 19 -25.72 3.76 -7.14
C ILE A 19 -25.96 2.25 -6.93
N THR A 20 -27.17 1.84 -6.54
CA THR A 20 -27.49 0.42 -6.27
C THR A 20 -27.60 -0.45 -7.54
N PHE A 21 -27.71 0.14 -8.73
CA PHE A 21 -27.82 -0.59 -9.99
C PHE A 21 -26.53 -0.64 -10.82
N ALA A 22 -25.50 0.10 -10.42
CA ALA A 22 -24.21 0.06 -11.12
C ALA A 22 -23.27 -0.95 -10.46
N SER A 23 -23.29 -2.21 -10.90
CA SER A 23 -22.25 -3.20 -10.61
C SER A 23 -20.94 -2.82 -11.34
N GLY A 24 -20.44 -1.61 -11.05
CA GLY A 24 -19.17 -1.11 -11.57
C GLY A 24 -18.01 -1.67 -10.74
N SER A 25 -16.92 -2.04 -11.40
CA SER A 25 -15.67 -2.36 -10.71
C SER A 25 -15.21 -1.16 -9.91
N VAL A 26 -14.97 -1.35 -8.61
CA VAL A 26 -14.33 -0.33 -7.76
C VAL A 26 -12.96 -0.03 -8.36
N ALA A 27 -12.69 1.22 -8.70
CA ALA A 27 -11.39 1.63 -9.17
C ALA A 27 -10.35 1.36 -8.08
N LYS A 28 -9.21 0.76 -8.44
CA LYS A 28 -8.02 0.84 -7.60
C LYS A 28 -7.74 2.32 -7.36
N ASN A 29 -7.45 2.69 -6.12
CA ASN A 29 -7.18 4.07 -5.73
C ASN A 29 -6.26 4.73 -6.76
N LEU A 30 -6.73 5.83 -7.34
CA LEU A 30 -5.90 6.61 -8.24
C LEU A 30 -4.76 7.23 -7.45
N PRO A 31 -3.53 7.21 -7.98
CA PRO A 31 -2.35 7.76 -7.31
C PRO A 31 -2.53 9.17 -6.75
N GLN A 32 -3.34 9.96 -7.44
CA GLN A 32 -3.63 11.34 -7.10
C GLN A 32 -4.53 11.49 -5.87
N ALA A 33 -5.51 10.61 -5.67
CA ALA A 33 -6.33 10.62 -4.46
C ALA A 33 -5.47 10.29 -3.23
N GLU A 34 -4.55 9.33 -3.36
CA GLU A 34 -3.61 8.99 -2.28
C GLU A 34 -2.62 10.12 -1.98
N ALA A 35 -2.08 10.77 -3.01
CA ALA A 35 -1.15 11.89 -2.84
C ALA A 35 -1.79 13.10 -2.15
N ARG A 36 -3.06 13.38 -2.41
CA ARG A 36 -3.77 14.50 -1.79
C ARG A 36 -4.16 14.25 -0.35
N TYR A 37 -4.68 13.07 -0.04
CA TYR A 37 -5.11 12.75 1.33
C TYR A 37 -3.94 12.54 2.29
N ASN A 38 -2.75 12.24 1.77
CA ASN A 38 -1.53 12.06 2.55
C ASN A 38 -0.54 13.22 2.39
N SER A 39 -0.92 14.32 1.74
CA SER A 39 -0.05 15.48 1.58
C SER A 39 0.16 16.16 2.93
N GLU A 40 1.29 15.91 3.55
CA GLU A 40 1.76 16.65 4.73
C GLU A 40 2.45 17.97 4.34
N SER A 41 2.24 18.45 3.12
CA SER A 41 2.98 19.58 2.55
C SER A 41 2.06 20.53 1.79
N ASP A 42 2.07 21.80 2.14
CA ASP A 42 1.37 22.86 1.41
C ASP A 42 1.91 23.04 -0.01
N THR A 43 3.15 22.68 -0.22
CA THR A 43 3.84 22.77 -1.51
C THR A 43 3.55 21.60 -2.44
N ASP A 44 2.77 20.61 -2.00
CA ASP A 44 2.53 19.32 -2.70
C ASP A 44 3.82 18.51 -3.02
N ALA A 45 4.95 18.86 -2.42
CA ALA A 45 6.24 18.21 -2.70
C ALA A 45 6.21 16.68 -2.49
N THR A 46 5.35 16.20 -1.59
CA THR A 46 5.18 14.77 -1.31
C THR A 46 4.57 13.97 -2.49
N ILE A 47 4.00 14.65 -3.51
CA ILE A 47 3.55 13.98 -4.74
C ILE A 47 4.71 13.28 -5.47
N LEU A 48 5.94 13.77 -5.27
CA LEU A 48 7.14 13.19 -5.87
C LEU A 48 7.50 11.85 -5.23
N ASP A 49 7.07 11.60 -3.98
CA ASP A 49 7.26 10.32 -3.30
C ASP A 49 6.43 9.20 -3.96
N TYR A 50 5.27 9.54 -4.52
CA TYR A 50 4.48 8.60 -5.31
C TYR A 50 5.26 8.08 -6.53
N VAL A 51 5.94 8.98 -7.26
CA VAL A 51 6.75 8.60 -8.43
C VAL A 51 7.91 7.70 -8.00
N GLU A 52 8.60 8.06 -6.92
CA GLU A 52 9.73 7.28 -6.41
C GLU A 52 9.28 5.90 -5.91
N ASN A 53 8.19 5.82 -5.17
CA ASN A 53 7.63 4.54 -4.71
C ASN A 53 7.22 3.65 -5.89
N ARG A 54 6.61 4.22 -6.93
CA ARG A 54 6.28 3.48 -8.16
C ARG A 54 7.53 2.95 -8.86
N ARG A 55 8.60 3.76 -8.95
CA ARG A 55 9.88 3.35 -9.54
C ARG A 55 10.56 2.25 -8.72
N ARG A 56 10.53 2.38 -7.39
CA ARG A 56 11.06 1.37 -6.47
C ARG A 56 10.32 0.05 -6.64
N ASN A 57 8.99 0.06 -6.62
CA ASN A 57 8.18 -1.13 -6.84
C ASN A 57 8.42 -1.77 -8.22
N ALA A 58 8.59 -0.96 -9.26
CA ALA A 58 8.91 -1.47 -10.59
C ALA A 58 10.27 -2.17 -10.65
N ARG A 59 11.28 -1.60 -9.98
CA ARG A 59 12.62 -2.23 -9.88
C ARG A 59 12.60 -3.53 -9.08
N GLU A 60 11.86 -3.57 -7.97
CA GLU A 60 11.74 -4.75 -7.11
C GLU A 60 10.96 -5.89 -7.76
N ASN A 61 10.00 -5.57 -8.63
CA ASN A 61 9.19 -6.54 -9.35
C ASN A 61 9.75 -6.90 -10.72
N ALA A 62 10.85 -6.28 -11.15
CA ALA A 62 11.48 -6.62 -12.42
C ALA A 62 12.01 -8.06 -12.40
N LEU A 63 11.61 -8.85 -13.39
CA LEU A 63 12.11 -10.20 -13.56
C LEU A 63 13.54 -10.16 -14.10
N ASN A 64 14.41 -10.99 -13.55
CA ASN A 64 15.72 -11.25 -14.13
C ASN A 64 15.62 -12.15 -15.38
N GLU A 65 16.72 -12.36 -16.09
CA GLU A 65 16.70 -13.14 -17.35
C GLU A 65 16.28 -14.59 -17.12
N ASP A 66 16.74 -15.25 -16.04
CA ASP A 66 16.34 -16.63 -15.73
C ASP A 66 14.85 -16.75 -15.45
N GLN A 67 14.27 -15.75 -14.77
CA GLN A 67 12.83 -15.69 -14.49
C GLN A 67 12.01 -15.43 -15.75
N LYS A 68 12.52 -14.59 -16.67
CA LYS A 68 11.90 -14.41 -17.99
C LYS A 68 11.96 -15.68 -18.81
N GLN A 69 13.08 -16.39 -18.78
CA GLN A 69 13.22 -17.67 -19.47
C GLN A 69 12.21 -18.70 -18.94
N LEU A 70 12.00 -18.78 -17.64
CA LEU A 70 10.98 -19.67 -17.07
C LEU A 70 9.57 -19.35 -17.61
N LEU A 71 9.22 -18.07 -17.79
CA LEU A 71 7.93 -17.70 -18.39
C LEU A 71 7.81 -18.17 -19.84
N LEU A 72 8.90 -18.07 -20.61
CA LEU A 72 8.94 -18.55 -21.99
C LEU A 72 8.81 -20.06 -22.06
N ASP A 73 9.58 -20.78 -21.24
CA ASP A 73 9.53 -22.24 -21.18
C ASP A 73 8.13 -22.76 -20.82
N ALA A 74 7.50 -22.14 -19.81
CA ALA A 74 6.12 -22.49 -19.43
C ALA A 74 5.10 -22.17 -20.53
N TYR A 75 5.32 -21.10 -21.28
CA TYR A 75 4.49 -20.75 -22.42
C TYR A 75 4.65 -21.74 -23.58
N GLU A 76 5.89 -22.10 -23.93
CA GLU A 76 6.19 -23.08 -24.96
C GLU A 76 5.64 -24.48 -24.61
N MET A 77 5.80 -24.91 -23.35
CA MET A 77 5.17 -26.14 -22.87
C MET A 77 3.66 -26.14 -23.08
N LYS A 78 3.01 -25.02 -22.80
CA LYS A 78 1.55 -24.87 -22.97
C LYS A 78 1.13 -24.90 -24.46
N GLU A 79 1.89 -24.28 -25.35
CA GLU A 79 1.61 -24.29 -26.79
C GLU A 79 1.85 -25.69 -27.41
N ASN A 80 2.80 -26.44 -26.88
CA ASN A 80 3.15 -27.77 -27.36
C ASN A 80 2.24 -28.89 -26.83
N LEU A 81 1.25 -28.57 -25.99
CA LEU A 81 0.26 -29.55 -25.54
C LEU A 81 -0.58 -30.03 -26.72
N ARG A 82 -0.58 -31.37 -26.91
CA ARG A 82 -1.39 -32.00 -27.97
C ARG A 82 -2.89 -31.98 -27.70
N GLU A 83 -3.27 -31.86 -26.42
CA GLU A 83 -4.66 -31.81 -25.95
C GLU A 83 -4.86 -30.59 -25.02
N PRO A 84 -6.08 -29.99 -24.96
CA PRO A 84 -6.38 -28.96 -24.00
C PRO A 84 -6.11 -29.47 -22.57
N LEU A 85 -5.56 -28.62 -21.71
CA LEU A 85 -5.37 -28.92 -20.29
C LEU A 85 -6.70 -29.30 -19.64
N ASP A 86 -6.79 -30.51 -19.15
CA ASP A 86 -7.85 -30.97 -18.28
C ASP A 86 -7.36 -30.82 -16.83
N PRO A 87 -7.93 -29.93 -16.01
CA PRO A 87 -7.49 -29.72 -14.62
C PRO A 87 -7.67 -30.94 -13.75
N THR A 88 -8.39 -31.98 -14.22
CA THR A 88 -8.55 -33.26 -13.52
C THR A 88 -7.51 -34.30 -13.90
N LYS A 89 -6.70 -34.03 -14.92
CA LYS A 89 -5.62 -34.90 -15.39
C LYS A 89 -4.27 -34.40 -14.89
N ASN A 90 -3.27 -35.27 -15.05
CA ASN A 90 -1.88 -35.00 -14.69
C ASN A 90 -1.37 -33.71 -15.33
N VAL A 91 -0.82 -32.81 -14.50
CA VAL A 91 -0.18 -31.56 -14.96
C VAL A 91 1.18 -31.95 -15.57
N PRO A 92 1.48 -31.59 -16.82
CA PRO A 92 2.77 -31.89 -17.42
C PRO A 92 3.92 -31.21 -16.68
N VAL A 93 5.00 -31.95 -16.46
CA VAL A 93 6.26 -31.50 -15.87
C VAL A 93 7.39 -31.92 -16.79
N ALA A 94 8.28 -30.99 -17.15
CA ALA A 94 9.55 -31.30 -17.78
C ALA A 94 10.60 -31.56 -16.69
N VAL A 95 11.31 -32.67 -16.80
CA VAL A 95 12.40 -33.07 -15.89
C VAL A 95 13.66 -33.19 -16.73
N GLU A 96 14.70 -32.46 -16.36
CA GLU A 96 16.00 -32.43 -17.02
C GLU A 96 17.10 -32.70 -15.98
N GLY A 97 18.18 -33.31 -16.40
CA GLY A 97 19.36 -33.57 -15.57
C GLY A 97 20.43 -34.28 -16.38
N ASP A 98 21.63 -34.42 -15.79
CA ASP A 98 22.75 -35.07 -16.48
C ASP A 98 22.51 -36.59 -16.65
N GLU A 99 21.85 -37.22 -15.66
CA GLU A 99 21.45 -38.62 -15.69
C GLU A 99 20.00 -38.76 -15.24
N LEU A 100 19.16 -39.45 -16.03
CA LEU A 100 17.75 -39.72 -15.73
C LEU A 100 17.47 -41.21 -15.83
N PHE A 101 16.99 -41.80 -14.76
CA PHE A 101 16.47 -43.17 -14.69
C PHE A 101 14.96 -43.12 -14.54
N TYR A 102 14.23 -43.84 -15.38
CA TYR A 102 12.77 -43.85 -15.37
C TYR A 102 12.25 -45.28 -15.57
N ASP A 103 11.33 -45.70 -14.72
CA ASP A 103 10.60 -46.96 -14.85
C ASP A 103 9.20 -46.70 -15.43
N GLU A 104 8.97 -47.14 -16.65
CA GLU A 104 7.70 -46.97 -17.36
C GLU A 104 6.53 -47.73 -16.68
N ASN A 105 6.79 -48.77 -15.91
CA ASN A 105 5.74 -49.58 -15.29
C ASN A 105 5.23 -48.94 -13.99
N THR A 106 6.13 -48.40 -13.21
CA THR A 106 5.78 -47.79 -11.90
C THR A 106 5.62 -46.26 -11.99
N GLY A 107 6.22 -45.63 -13.00
CA GLY A 107 6.30 -44.18 -13.12
C GLY A 107 7.39 -43.57 -12.24
N ASP A 108 8.20 -44.36 -11.55
CA ASP A 108 9.28 -43.89 -10.69
C ASP A 108 10.41 -43.29 -11.52
N PHE A 109 10.99 -42.22 -11.04
CA PHE A 109 12.17 -41.62 -11.64
C PHE A 109 13.20 -41.21 -10.59
N VAL A 110 14.45 -41.27 -11.00
CA VAL A 110 15.59 -40.71 -10.27
C VAL A 110 16.39 -39.88 -11.24
N VAL A 111 16.71 -38.65 -10.87
CA VAL A 111 17.49 -37.74 -11.70
C VAL A 111 18.64 -37.15 -10.91
N GLN A 112 19.80 -37.05 -11.54
CA GLN A 112 21.05 -36.63 -10.90
C GLN A 112 21.80 -35.64 -11.80
N GLY A 113 22.51 -34.69 -11.16
CA GLY A 113 23.32 -33.64 -11.78
C GLY A 113 22.49 -32.56 -12.46
N ASN A 114 22.66 -31.32 -12.04
CA ASN A 114 22.01 -30.15 -12.64
C ASN A 114 20.50 -30.32 -12.88
N VAL A 115 19.81 -30.91 -11.89
CA VAL A 115 18.39 -31.25 -12.02
C VAL A 115 17.53 -30.01 -12.10
N VAL A 116 16.73 -29.88 -13.17
CA VAL A 116 15.75 -28.83 -13.38
C VAL A 116 14.38 -29.45 -13.65
N MET A 117 13.40 -29.13 -12.83
CA MET A 117 12.02 -29.53 -13.02
C MET A 117 11.16 -28.29 -13.27
N THR A 118 10.47 -28.24 -14.40
CA THR A 118 9.62 -27.09 -14.78
C THR A 118 8.18 -27.55 -15.00
N SER A 119 7.23 -26.88 -14.37
CA SER A 119 5.80 -27.16 -14.52
C SER A 119 5.04 -26.00 -15.19
N LEU A 120 3.89 -26.33 -15.80
CA LEU A 120 3.04 -25.37 -16.53
C LEU A 120 2.50 -24.22 -15.67
N ASP A 121 2.42 -24.39 -14.35
CA ASP A 121 2.02 -23.36 -13.39
C ASP A 121 3.13 -22.33 -13.11
N LYS A 122 4.19 -22.31 -13.94
CA LYS A 122 5.35 -21.42 -13.84
C LYS A 122 6.15 -21.64 -12.56
N ARG A 123 6.25 -22.90 -12.15
CA ARG A 123 7.06 -23.33 -11.02
C ARG A 123 8.28 -24.09 -11.51
N ARG A 124 9.43 -23.84 -10.89
CA ARG A 124 10.70 -24.49 -11.19
C ARG A 124 11.36 -24.93 -9.91
N PHE A 125 11.85 -26.17 -9.90
CA PHE A 125 12.77 -26.69 -8.90
C PHE A 125 14.13 -26.90 -9.52
N ILE A 126 15.18 -26.55 -8.80
CA ILE A 126 16.58 -26.80 -9.19
C ILE A 126 17.26 -27.47 -8.00
N THR A 127 17.96 -28.58 -8.26
CA THR A 127 18.68 -29.35 -7.24
C THR A 127 19.78 -30.19 -7.91
N GLU A 128 20.60 -30.86 -7.13
CA GLU A 128 21.58 -31.81 -7.64
C GLU A 128 21.03 -33.25 -7.77
N HIS A 129 20.01 -33.57 -6.96
CA HIS A 129 19.41 -34.92 -6.96
C HIS A 129 17.92 -34.81 -6.64
N ALA A 130 17.10 -35.56 -7.35
CA ALA A 130 15.67 -35.70 -7.05
C ALA A 130 15.20 -37.12 -7.40
N ASP A 131 14.29 -37.64 -6.60
CA ASP A 131 13.52 -38.82 -6.88
C ASP A 131 12.02 -38.51 -6.78
N GLY A 132 11.21 -39.31 -7.47
CA GLY A 132 9.78 -39.08 -7.48
C GLY A 132 9.03 -40.05 -8.37
N ASN A 133 7.76 -39.77 -8.57
CA ASN A 133 6.90 -40.60 -9.39
C ASN A 133 5.98 -39.73 -10.26
N LEU A 134 6.04 -39.95 -11.57
CA LEU A 134 5.24 -39.19 -12.54
C LEU A 134 3.75 -39.55 -12.48
N ALA A 135 3.40 -40.77 -12.06
CA ALA A 135 2.01 -41.21 -11.97
C ALA A 135 1.30 -40.60 -10.73
N SER A 136 1.97 -40.58 -9.58
CA SER A 136 1.48 -39.92 -8.37
C SER A 136 1.75 -38.43 -8.31
N GLN A 137 2.57 -37.92 -9.26
CA GLN A 137 2.92 -36.52 -9.43
C GLN A 137 3.67 -35.93 -8.22
N ASP A 138 4.56 -36.67 -7.65
CA ASP A 138 5.36 -36.24 -6.51
C ASP A 138 6.87 -36.23 -6.81
N VAL A 139 7.57 -35.40 -6.07
CA VAL A 139 9.02 -35.30 -6.05
C VAL A 139 9.51 -35.17 -4.62
N GLN A 140 10.63 -35.83 -4.36
CA GLN A 140 11.36 -35.74 -3.11
C GLN A 140 12.80 -35.29 -3.39
N VAL A 141 13.28 -34.33 -2.58
CA VAL A 141 14.63 -33.80 -2.64
C VAL A 141 15.15 -33.71 -1.20
N GLU A 142 16.11 -34.54 -0.85
CA GLU A 142 16.72 -34.53 0.50
C GLU A 142 17.71 -33.40 0.66
N ASP A 143 18.48 -33.11 -0.38
CA ASP A 143 19.49 -32.07 -0.42
C ASP A 143 18.87 -30.67 -0.56
N LYS A 144 19.72 -29.69 -0.82
CA LYS A 144 19.28 -28.32 -1.03
C LYS A 144 18.49 -28.20 -2.33
N ALA A 145 17.25 -27.76 -2.22
CA ALA A 145 16.40 -27.41 -3.34
C ALA A 145 16.23 -25.89 -3.46
N TYR A 146 16.29 -25.37 -4.67
CA TYR A 146 15.85 -24.03 -5.02
C TYR A 146 14.49 -24.13 -5.69
N MET A 147 13.52 -23.38 -5.17
CA MET A 147 12.16 -23.32 -5.71
C MET A 147 11.85 -21.90 -6.17
N LEU A 148 11.39 -21.77 -7.40
CA LEU A 148 10.90 -20.52 -7.99
C LEU A 148 9.46 -20.71 -8.45
N GLN A 149 8.58 -19.78 -8.09
CA GLN A 149 7.23 -19.69 -8.63
C GLN A 149 6.95 -18.27 -9.10
N LEU A 150 6.47 -18.14 -10.35
CA LEU A 150 6.15 -16.87 -10.97
C LEU A 150 4.65 -16.66 -11.12
N THR A 151 4.25 -15.39 -11.17
CA THR A 151 3.00 -14.94 -11.79
C THR A 151 3.32 -14.35 -13.16
N ASP A 152 2.32 -13.92 -13.93
CA ASP A 152 2.54 -13.28 -15.23
C ASP A 152 3.36 -11.98 -15.16
N ALA A 153 3.46 -11.39 -13.98
CA ALA A 153 4.05 -10.06 -13.79
C ALA A 153 5.26 -10.03 -12.84
N GLN A 154 5.42 -11.02 -11.95
CA GLN A 154 6.45 -10.96 -10.90
C GLN A 154 6.80 -12.33 -10.33
N ALA A 155 7.99 -12.46 -9.73
CA ALA A 155 8.34 -13.60 -8.92
C ALA A 155 7.54 -13.58 -7.61
N ARG A 156 6.80 -14.64 -7.32
CA ARG A 156 5.98 -14.77 -6.12
C ARG A 156 6.71 -15.49 -5.00
N ILE A 157 7.38 -16.60 -5.33
CA ILE A 157 8.10 -17.43 -4.37
C ILE A 157 9.50 -17.70 -4.92
N ILE A 158 10.51 -17.41 -4.11
CA ILE A 158 11.90 -17.76 -4.36
C ILE A 158 12.42 -18.32 -3.05
N LEU A 159 12.59 -19.63 -2.95
CA LEU A 159 12.98 -20.31 -1.71
C LEU A 159 14.14 -21.26 -1.94
N ASN A 160 15.00 -21.35 -0.95
CA ASN A 160 15.99 -22.41 -0.79
C ASN A 160 15.65 -23.17 0.48
N GLY A 161 15.75 -24.48 0.47
CA GLY A 161 15.51 -25.30 1.65
C GLY A 161 15.96 -26.73 1.43
N TYR A 162 15.69 -27.57 2.40
CA TYR A 162 16.10 -28.96 2.45
C TYR A 162 14.88 -29.86 2.65
N LYS A 163 15.05 -31.17 2.40
CA LYS A 163 14.01 -32.19 2.61
C LYS A 163 12.67 -31.77 1.99
N THR A 164 12.77 -31.30 0.75
CA THR A 164 11.61 -30.84 0.00
C THR A 164 10.81 -32.04 -0.49
N GLN A 165 9.52 -32.05 -0.20
CA GLN A 165 8.55 -32.97 -0.77
C GLN A 165 7.46 -32.13 -1.42
N TYR A 166 7.13 -32.43 -2.67
CA TYR A 166 6.13 -31.65 -3.39
C TYR A 166 5.33 -32.54 -4.35
N ASN A 167 4.02 -32.40 -4.28
CA ASN A 167 3.10 -33.01 -5.23
C ASN A 167 2.52 -31.92 -6.13
N TRP A 168 2.92 -31.91 -7.41
CA TRP A 168 2.53 -30.87 -8.34
C TRP A 168 1.09 -31.01 -8.85
N GLY A 169 0.50 -32.20 -8.79
CA GLY A 169 -0.91 -32.41 -9.15
C GLY A 169 -1.86 -31.88 -8.10
N LYS A 170 -1.51 -31.99 -6.81
CA LYS A 170 -2.30 -31.48 -5.67
C LYS A 170 -1.85 -30.10 -5.23
N GLU A 171 -0.75 -29.58 -5.77
CA GLU A 171 -0.10 -28.34 -5.34
C GLU A 171 0.20 -28.30 -3.84
N THR A 172 0.55 -29.46 -3.26
CA THR A 172 0.85 -29.59 -1.83
C THR A 172 2.29 -30.03 -1.62
N GLY A 173 2.90 -29.59 -0.53
CA GLY A 173 4.27 -29.98 -0.23
C GLY A 173 4.78 -29.43 1.07
N LYS A 174 6.04 -29.73 1.36
CA LYS A 174 6.78 -29.18 2.49
C LYS A 174 8.25 -28.98 2.15
N MET A 175 8.88 -28.06 2.86
CA MET A 175 10.30 -27.75 2.78
C MET A 175 10.80 -27.41 4.18
N GLU A 176 11.94 -27.95 4.58
CA GLU A 176 12.56 -27.68 5.88
C GLU A 176 13.73 -26.70 5.76
N ASP A 177 14.02 -25.99 6.87
CA ASP A 177 15.09 -24.99 6.97
C ASP A 177 15.13 -24.04 5.77
N ALA A 178 13.95 -23.51 5.43
CA ALA A 178 13.75 -22.72 4.24
C ALA A 178 14.07 -21.26 4.46
N GLU A 179 14.75 -20.65 3.48
CA GLU A 179 14.99 -19.21 3.42
C GLU A 179 14.80 -18.68 1.99
N GLY A 180 14.36 -17.43 1.88
CA GLY A 180 14.20 -16.79 0.59
C GLY A 180 13.25 -15.63 0.59
N LYS A 181 12.40 -15.52 -0.43
CA LYS A 181 11.46 -14.42 -0.64
C LYS A 181 10.08 -14.97 -0.99
N ILE A 182 9.07 -14.45 -0.32
CA ILE A 182 7.65 -14.65 -0.66
C ILE A 182 7.05 -13.28 -0.92
N ASP A 183 6.59 -13.01 -2.13
CA ASP A 183 6.24 -11.69 -2.65
C ASP A 183 7.35 -10.66 -2.34
N HIS A 184 7.06 -9.70 -1.47
CA HIS A 184 7.98 -8.61 -1.10
C HIS A 184 8.69 -8.86 0.25
N GLN A 185 8.57 -10.04 0.85
CA GLN A 185 9.12 -10.33 2.16
C GLN A 185 10.21 -11.39 2.09
N TYR A 186 11.37 -11.09 2.66
CA TYR A 186 12.40 -12.08 2.94
C TYR A 186 11.98 -12.90 4.16
N VAL A 187 11.99 -14.20 4.00
CA VAL A 187 11.51 -15.14 5.02
C VAL A 187 12.60 -16.16 5.35
N LYS A 188 12.60 -16.57 6.61
CA LYS A 188 13.29 -17.77 7.08
C LYS A 188 12.33 -18.56 7.94
N ALA A 189 12.24 -19.87 7.76
CA ALA A 189 11.32 -20.71 8.50
C ALA A 189 11.95 -22.09 8.73
N LYS A 190 11.68 -22.71 9.88
CA LYS A 190 12.08 -24.09 10.12
C LYS A 190 11.37 -25.06 9.19
N ARG A 191 10.11 -24.78 8.88
CA ARG A 191 9.30 -25.56 7.96
C ARG A 191 8.33 -24.66 7.21
N ILE A 192 8.19 -24.92 5.92
CA ILE A 192 7.17 -24.34 5.05
C ILE A 192 6.30 -25.48 4.52
N GLU A 193 5.00 -25.27 4.52
CA GLU A 193 4.00 -26.15 3.92
C GLU A 193 3.27 -25.40 2.80
N PHE A 194 3.15 -26.05 1.66
CA PHE A 194 2.46 -25.51 0.47
C PHE A 194 1.07 -26.12 0.37
N TYR A 195 0.10 -25.31 0.05
CA TYR A 195 -1.29 -25.67 -0.23
C TYR A 195 -1.76 -24.92 -1.47
N PRO A 196 -2.81 -25.36 -2.17
CA PRO A 196 -3.29 -24.68 -3.38
C PRO A 196 -3.69 -23.22 -3.18
N ASP A 197 -4.19 -22.91 -1.99
CA ASP A 197 -4.74 -21.59 -1.64
C ASP A 197 -3.83 -20.75 -0.73
N LYS A 198 -2.80 -21.38 -0.14
CA LYS A 198 -1.92 -20.70 0.84
C LYS A 198 -0.56 -21.36 1.00
N VAL A 199 0.33 -20.59 1.61
CA VAL A 199 1.62 -21.09 2.14
C VAL A 199 1.65 -20.89 3.64
N VAL A 200 2.07 -21.92 4.39
CA VAL A 200 2.14 -21.88 5.85
C VAL A 200 3.60 -22.02 6.28
N LEU A 201 4.08 -21.04 7.06
CA LEU A 201 5.44 -21.03 7.58
C LEU A 201 5.40 -21.25 9.11
N TYR A 202 6.27 -22.11 9.62
CA TYR A 202 6.39 -22.41 11.05
C TYR A 202 7.74 -21.96 11.59
N ASP A 203 7.72 -21.40 12.82
CA ASP A 203 8.89 -20.83 13.50
C ASP A 203 9.64 -19.88 12.56
N ALA A 204 8.90 -18.92 12.03
CA ALA A 204 9.34 -18.09 10.93
C ALA A 204 9.80 -16.71 11.38
N SER A 205 10.70 -16.14 10.59
CA SER A 205 10.97 -14.70 10.58
C SER A 205 10.67 -14.13 9.22
N ALA A 206 10.13 -12.92 9.20
CA ALA A 206 9.86 -12.18 7.98
C ALA A 206 10.36 -10.74 8.12
N THR A 207 10.92 -10.22 7.03
CA THR A 207 11.37 -8.82 6.94
C THR A 207 11.24 -8.36 5.50
N LYS A 208 11.10 -7.07 5.31
CA LYS A 208 11.17 -6.46 3.98
C LYS A 208 12.57 -5.89 3.69
N CYS A 209 13.48 -6.05 4.61
CA CYS A 209 14.87 -5.64 4.51
C CYS A 209 15.70 -6.68 3.76
N SER A 210 16.33 -6.29 2.66
CA SER A 210 17.19 -7.16 1.84
C SER A 210 18.57 -7.47 2.46
N ALA A 211 18.90 -6.85 3.60
CA ALA A 211 20.19 -7.05 4.25
C ALA A 211 20.30 -8.46 4.84
N LYS A 212 21.51 -9.04 4.77
CA LYS A 212 21.81 -10.35 5.39
C LYS A 212 21.46 -10.35 6.90
N ASN A 213 21.74 -9.24 7.57
CA ASN A 213 21.33 -8.96 8.95
C ASN A 213 20.33 -7.79 8.89
N PRO A 214 19.02 -8.06 8.89
CA PRO A 214 18.03 -7.01 8.76
C PRO A 214 17.95 -6.14 10.01
N ASP A 215 17.85 -4.82 9.82
CA ASP A 215 17.72 -3.85 10.92
C ASP A 215 16.41 -4.04 11.68
N TYR A 216 15.41 -4.59 11.02
CA TYR A 216 14.14 -4.96 11.63
C TYR A 216 13.58 -6.26 11.07
N ARG A 217 12.89 -7.01 11.88
CA ARG A 217 12.20 -8.23 11.49
C ARG A 217 11.01 -8.51 12.38
N MET A 218 10.10 -9.28 11.86
CA MET A 218 9.02 -9.93 12.59
C MET A 218 9.40 -11.41 12.78
N THR A 219 9.15 -11.97 13.96
CA THR A 219 9.16 -13.42 14.18
C THR A 219 7.76 -13.88 14.54
N ALA A 220 7.39 -15.08 14.12
CA ALA A 220 6.09 -15.65 14.41
C ALA A 220 6.20 -17.18 14.57
N LYS A 221 5.36 -17.75 15.45
CA LYS A 221 5.25 -19.21 15.57
C LYS A 221 4.65 -19.83 14.32
N LYS A 222 3.71 -19.13 13.68
CA LYS A 222 3.04 -19.55 12.45
C LYS A 222 2.66 -18.34 11.61
N ILE A 223 2.87 -18.42 10.29
CA ILE A 223 2.41 -17.44 9.31
C ILE A 223 1.60 -18.19 8.25
N GLU A 224 0.39 -17.76 8.00
CA GLU A 224 -0.44 -18.22 6.88
C GLU A 224 -0.50 -17.11 5.84
N TYR A 225 0.10 -17.36 4.69
CA TYR A 225 0.11 -16.44 3.57
C TYR A 225 -0.91 -16.88 2.52
N TYR A 226 -1.94 -16.09 2.29
CA TYR A 226 -2.95 -16.26 1.25
C TYR A 226 -2.64 -15.30 0.10
N PRO A 227 -2.10 -15.80 -1.02
CA PRO A 227 -1.63 -14.97 -2.12
C PRO A 227 -2.73 -14.04 -2.66
N GLY A 228 -2.43 -12.74 -2.75
CA GLY A 228 -3.37 -11.76 -3.27
C GLY A 228 -4.54 -11.42 -2.33
N ILE A 229 -4.55 -11.92 -1.09
CA ILE A 229 -5.66 -11.72 -0.15
C ILE A 229 -5.16 -11.14 1.17
N GLN A 230 -4.37 -11.93 1.92
CA GLN A 230 -3.93 -11.54 3.27
C GLN A 230 -2.83 -12.43 3.81
N THR A 231 -2.16 -11.95 4.86
CA THR A 231 -1.24 -12.72 5.69
C THR A 231 -1.76 -12.75 7.12
N ILE A 232 -1.85 -13.92 7.74
CA ILE A 232 -2.24 -14.10 9.13
C ILE A 232 -1.04 -14.65 9.89
N SER A 233 -0.57 -13.94 10.89
CA SER A 233 0.57 -14.31 11.72
C SER A 233 0.16 -14.53 13.17
N TYR A 234 0.69 -15.57 13.80
CA TYR A 234 0.36 -15.97 15.17
C TYR A 234 1.61 -15.98 16.06
N GLY A 235 1.48 -15.46 17.29
CA GLY A 235 2.59 -15.35 18.22
C GLY A 235 3.70 -14.46 17.70
N VAL A 236 3.33 -13.27 17.27
CA VAL A 236 4.19 -12.32 16.58
C VAL A 236 5.03 -11.51 17.55
N SER A 237 6.32 -11.35 17.28
CA SER A 237 7.21 -10.42 17.98
C SER A 237 7.97 -9.58 16.96
N TYR A 238 8.05 -8.29 17.20
CA TYR A 238 8.78 -7.34 16.38
C TYR A 238 10.12 -6.98 16.99
N TRP A 239 11.14 -6.91 16.17
CA TRP A 239 12.53 -6.74 16.55
C TRP A 239 13.18 -5.58 15.79
N LEU A 240 13.92 -4.76 16.50
CA LEU A 240 14.90 -3.81 15.97
C LEU A 240 16.29 -4.36 16.26
N GLY A 241 16.98 -4.82 15.23
CA GLY A 241 18.23 -5.56 15.41
C GLY A 241 18.01 -6.77 16.31
N SER A 242 18.59 -6.74 17.53
CA SER A 242 18.45 -7.77 18.56
C SER A 242 17.44 -7.42 19.66
N ILE A 243 16.83 -6.23 19.64
CA ILE A 243 15.95 -5.73 20.69
C ILE A 243 14.50 -6.06 20.34
N PRO A 244 13.75 -6.82 21.18
CA PRO A 244 12.32 -6.99 21.01
C PRO A 244 11.59 -5.68 21.35
N VAL A 245 10.75 -5.19 20.45
CA VAL A 245 10.02 -3.92 20.62
C VAL A 245 8.65 -4.16 21.23
N TYR A 246 7.88 -5.05 20.63
CA TYR A 246 6.57 -5.46 21.15
C TYR A 246 6.15 -6.81 20.56
N SER A 247 5.11 -7.40 21.17
CA SER A 247 4.54 -8.68 20.72
C SER A 247 3.03 -8.62 20.71
N VAL A 248 2.43 -9.31 19.75
CA VAL A 248 0.97 -9.48 19.62
C VAL A 248 0.62 -10.95 19.40
N PRO A 249 -0.48 -11.45 19.98
CA PRO A 249 -0.84 -12.87 19.84
C PRO A 249 -1.25 -13.23 18.41
N LYS A 250 -1.86 -12.31 17.67
CA LYS A 250 -2.29 -12.50 16.28
C LYS A 250 -2.24 -11.18 15.52
N GLN A 251 -1.82 -11.24 14.27
CA GLN A 251 -1.87 -10.11 13.34
C GLN A 251 -2.44 -10.57 12.00
N VAL A 252 -3.23 -9.70 11.38
CA VAL A 252 -3.73 -9.88 10.00
C VAL A 252 -3.33 -8.68 9.18
N SER A 253 -2.67 -8.92 8.06
CA SER A 253 -2.31 -7.91 7.06
C SER A 253 -3.01 -8.25 5.76
N LYS A 254 -3.84 -7.35 5.23
CA LYS A 254 -4.49 -7.53 3.92
C LYS A 254 -3.55 -7.10 2.80
N GLU A 255 -3.74 -7.64 1.60
CA GLU A 255 -3.00 -7.15 0.44
C GLU A 255 -3.30 -5.66 0.21
N GLY A 256 -2.24 -4.87 -0.02
CA GLY A 256 -2.33 -3.41 -0.14
C GLY A 256 -2.26 -2.64 1.18
N ASP A 257 -2.22 -3.32 2.33
CA ASP A 257 -1.97 -2.67 3.60
C ASP A 257 -0.55 -2.07 3.60
N LYS A 258 -0.46 -0.78 3.86
CA LYS A 258 0.81 -0.06 3.85
C LYS A 258 1.65 -0.38 5.10
N GLY A 259 2.76 -1.00 4.86
CA GLY A 259 3.91 -0.99 5.72
C GLY A 259 4.08 -2.08 6.74
N PRO A 260 5.28 -2.21 7.28
CA PRO A 260 5.44 -2.84 8.56
C PRO A 260 4.78 -1.94 9.58
N TYR A 261 4.04 -2.53 10.48
CA TYR A 261 3.47 -1.87 11.64
C TYR A 261 4.59 -1.64 12.67
N MET A 262 5.58 -0.84 12.25
CA MET A 262 6.71 -0.46 13.11
C MET A 262 6.52 0.98 13.55
N PRO A 263 6.75 1.30 14.83
CA PRO A 263 6.67 2.66 15.31
C PRO A 263 7.58 3.58 14.49
N LYS A 264 7.07 4.75 14.12
CA LYS A 264 7.85 5.81 13.47
C LYS A 264 8.41 6.74 14.51
N ALA A 265 9.70 6.95 14.48
CA ALA A 265 10.36 7.95 15.33
C ALA A 265 10.57 9.24 14.53
N SER A 266 10.26 10.36 15.15
CA SER A 266 10.45 11.68 14.56
C SER A 266 10.90 12.70 15.60
N TYR A 267 11.50 13.78 15.11
CA TYR A 267 11.75 14.98 15.88
C TYR A 267 11.28 16.19 15.08
N ASP A 268 10.51 17.05 15.67
CA ASP A 268 10.17 18.36 15.10
C ASP A 268 10.15 19.45 16.19
N ASN A 269 10.20 20.71 15.79
CA ASN A 269 10.23 21.80 16.76
C ASN A 269 8.90 22.03 17.49
N ASP A 270 7.78 21.49 17.01
CA ASP A 270 6.46 21.61 17.66
C ASP A 270 6.26 20.56 18.74
N LYS A 271 6.60 19.29 18.46
CA LYS A 271 6.41 18.14 19.35
C LYS A 271 7.64 17.73 20.14
N GLY A 272 8.84 18.13 19.69
CA GLY A 272 10.09 17.55 20.14
C GLY A 272 10.24 16.12 19.61
N PHE A 273 10.89 15.25 20.37
CA PHE A 273 10.97 13.84 20.03
C PHE A 273 9.59 13.19 20.15
N ALA A 274 9.20 12.42 19.14
CA ALA A 274 7.92 11.73 19.10
C ALA A 274 8.05 10.32 18.51
N ILE A 275 7.26 9.41 19.06
CA ILE A 275 7.04 8.07 18.52
C ILE A 275 5.56 7.96 18.18
N LYS A 276 5.27 7.52 16.96
CA LYS A 276 3.90 7.29 16.45
C LYS A 276 3.77 5.85 15.96
N ASP A 277 2.64 5.23 16.27
CA ASP A 277 2.29 3.93 15.71
C ASP A 277 0.79 3.77 15.52
N THR A 278 0.41 2.87 14.61
CA THR A 278 -0.97 2.54 14.28
C THR A 278 -1.16 1.02 14.32
N HIS A 279 -2.08 0.56 15.13
CA HIS A 279 -2.43 -0.86 15.24
C HIS A 279 -3.79 -1.13 14.61
N TYR A 280 -3.90 -2.21 13.85
CA TYR A 280 -5.15 -2.71 13.29
C TYR A 280 -5.49 -4.07 13.89
N PHE A 281 -6.74 -4.23 14.30
CA PHE A 281 -7.27 -5.46 14.89
C PHE A 281 -8.45 -5.94 14.05
N PRO A 282 -8.40 -7.12 13.42
CA PRO A 282 -9.54 -7.66 12.70
C PRO A 282 -10.64 -8.02 13.71
N VAL A 283 -11.84 -7.47 13.50
CA VAL A 283 -13.01 -7.73 14.34
C VAL A 283 -13.90 -8.79 13.68
N MET A 284 -14.17 -8.61 12.39
CA MET A 284 -14.91 -9.54 11.53
C MET A 284 -14.54 -9.29 10.06
N ASP A 285 -15.08 -10.06 9.16
CA ASP A 285 -14.85 -9.86 7.72
C ASP A 285 -15.16 -8.42 7.32
N ASN A 286 -14.18 -7.80 6.62
CA ASN A 286 -14.25 -6.42 6.17
C ASN A 286 -14.32 -5.34 7.28
N VAL A 287 -14.27 -5.70 8.58
CA VAL A 287 -14.26 -4.76 9.71
C VAL A 287 -12.96 -4.88 10.49
N ASN A 288 -12.23 -3.78 10.59
CA ASN A 288 -11.05 -3.67 11.42
C ASN A 288 -11.28 -2.60 12.50
N ALA A 289 -10.92 -2.89 13.74
CA ALA A 289 -10.67 -1.85 14.72
C ALA A 289 -9.26 -1.30 14.48
N TYR A 290 -9.06 -0.02 14.70
CA TYR A 290 -7.73 0.57 14.66
C TYR A 290 -7.51 1.48 15.86
N TYR A 291 -6.24 1.62 16.22
CA TYR A 291 -5.78 2.51 17.28
C TYR A 291 -4.48 3.18 16.84
N ASP A 292 -4.53 4.50 16.71
CA ASP A 292 -3.41 5.37 16.37
C ASP A 292 -2.98 6.15 17.60
N TRP A 293 -1.68 6.18 17.90
CA TRP A 293 -1.18 6.89 19.06
C TRP A 293 0.14 7.60 18.74
N ILE A 294 0.33 8.72 19.42
CA ILE A 294 1.54 9.52 19.38
C ILE A 294 1.98 9.76 20.83
N LEU A 295 3.22 9.40 21.14
CA LEU A 295 3.88 9.79 22.36
C LEU A 295 4.96 10.81 22.01
N ALA A 296 4.77 12.05 22.45
CA ALA A 296 5.68 13.14 22.12
C ALA A 296 6.14 13.90 23.37
N GLN A 297 7.35 14.44 23.29
CA GLN A 297 8.00 15.13 24.41
C GLN A 297 7.20 16.35 24.90
N LYS A 298 6.66 17.15 23.96
CA LYS A 298 5.97 18.40 24.27
C LYS A 298 4.45 18.22 24.35
N THR A 299 3.84 17.48 23.43
CA THR A 299 2.38 17.28 23.37
C THR A 299 1.91 16.08 24.20
N LYS A 300 2.85 15.35 24.82
CA LYS A 300 2.60 14.16 25.64
C LYS A 300 1.96 13.04 24.82
N PHE A 301 1.04 12.28 25.45
CA PHE A 301 0.34 11.18 24.80
C PHE A 301 -0.98 11.67 24.20
N THR A 302 -1.17 11.42 22.91
CA THR A 302 -2.43 11.65 22.19
C THR A 302 -2.79 10.42 21.40
N SER A 303 -4.07 10.17 21.24
CA SER A 303 -4.54 9.01 20.49
C SER A 303 -5.90 9.23 19.88
N HIS A 304 -6.18 8.46 18.84
CA HIS A 304 -7.50 8.26 18.29
C HIS A 304 -7.65 6.82 17.80
N GLY A 305 -8.89 6.41 17.63
CA GLY A 305 -9.15 5.07 17.14
C GLY A 305 -10.60 4.89 16.72
N GLY A 306 -10.92 3.70 16.29
CA GLY A 306 -12.28 3.42 15.84
C GLY A 306 -12.43 2.12 15.07
N LEU A 307 -13.51 2.04 14.29
CA LEU A 307 -13.82 0.94 13.43
C LEU A 307 -13.76 1.39 11.96
N ILE A 308 -13.18 0.55 11.13
CA ILE A 308 -13.14 0.73 9.67
C ILE A 308 -13.84 -0.47 9.04
N TYR A 309 -14.88 -0.20 8.27
CA TYR A 309 -15.56 -1.18 7.42
C TYR A 309 -15.30 -0.84 5.96
N THR A 310 -14.70 -1.76 5.20
CA THR A 310 -14.40 -1.57 3.78
C THR A 310 -15.04 -2.67 2.96
N THR A 311 -15.84 -2.30 1.97
CA THR A 311 -16.45 -3.26 1.06
C THR A 311 -16.41 -2.78 -0.39
N LYS A 312 -16.25 -3.73 -1.32
CA LYS A 312 -16.31 -3.44 -2.75
C LYS A 312 -17.73 -2.98 -3.10
N GLY A 313 -17.85 -1.86 -3.81
CA GLY A 313 -19.13 -1.34 -4.31
C GLY A 313 -19.81 -0.30 -3.42
N ILE A 314 -19.50 -0.23 -2.13
CA ILE A 314 -20.11 0.75 -1.21
C ILE A 314 -19.07 1.69 -0.58
N GLY A 315 -17.79 1.33 -0.60
CA GLY A 315 -16.70 2.18 -0.12
C GLY A 315 -16.23 1.85 1.29
N THR A 316 -15.66 2.84 1.95
CA THR A 316 -15.07 2.72 3.29
C THR A 316 -15.84 3.58 4.28
N PHE A 317 -16.29 2.96 5.36
CA PHE A 317 -16.93 3.61 6.50
C PHE A 317 -15.96 3.62 7.68
N LYS A 318 -15.88 4.76 8.37
CA LYS A 318 -15.07 4.92 9.58
C LYS A 318 -15.95 5.48 10.69
N LEU A 319 -15.98 4.83 11.83
CA LEU A 319 -16.49 5.38 13.07
C LEU A 319 -15.29 5.60 13.98
N GLN A 320 -15.00 6.84 14.32
CA GLN A 320 -13.75 7.21 14.96
C GLN A 320 -13.94 8.22 16.09
N SER A 321 -13.01 8.22 17.04
CA SER A 321 -13.01 9.14 18.17
C SER A 321 -11.58 9.39 18.65
N GLY A 322 -11.31 10.59 19.14
CA GLY A 322 -10.03 10.97 19.72
C GLY A 322 -9.47 12.26 19.16
N PHE A 323 -8.16 12.44 19.30
CA PHE A 323 -7.44 13.63 18.86
C PHE A 323 -6.80 13.42 17.49
N PHE A 324 -7.12 14.30 16.57
CA PHE A 324 -6.59 14.28 15.20
C PHE A 324 -5.72 15.52 14.97
N GLU A 325 -4.63 15.32 14.25
CA GLU A 325 -3.70 16.37 13.86
C GLU A 325 -3.74 16.57 12.35
N ASP A 326 -3.75 17.80 11.90
CA ASP A 326 -3.62 18.15 10.47
C ASP A 326 -2.15 18.34 10.03
N SER A 327 -1.95 18.70 8.78
CA SER A 327 -0.62 18.94 8.20
C SER A 327 0.12 20.13 8.83
N ASP A 328 -0.61 21.01 9.48
CA ASP A 328 -0.13 22.24 10.11
C ASP A 328 0.09 22.11 11.62
N ALA A 329 0.05 20.89 12.13
CA ALA A 329 0.15 20.57 13.55
C ALA A 329 -1.00 21.18 14.40
N LYS A 330 -2.15 21.48 13.77
CA LYS A 330 -3.36 21.88 14.48
C LYS A 330 -4.13 20.64 14.92
N TRP A 331 -4.66 20.70 16.13
CA TRP A 331 -5.34 19.58 16.75
C TRP A 331 -6.83 19.82 16.87
N ILE A 332 -7.61 18.76 16.62
CA ILE A 332 -9.04 18.73 16.88
C ILE A 332 -9.43 17.43 17.60
N HIS A 333 -10.39 17.52 18.51
CA HIS A 333 -11.01 16.35 19.13
C HIS A 333 -12.32 16.02 18.42
N LYS A 334 -12.45 14.79 17.91
CA LYS A 334 -13.66 14.25 17.28
C LYS A 334 -14.26 13.17 18.18
N ALA A 335 -15.57 13.29 18.56
CA ALA A 335 -16.18 12.29 19.44
C ALA A 335 -17.71 12.31 19.46
N PRO A 336 -18.40 11.31 18.93
CA PRO A 336 -17.97 10.39 17.87
C PRO A 336 -17.97 11.08 16.52
N ASN A 337 -17.25 10.50 15.56
CA ASN A 337 -17.20 11.00 14.18
C ASN A 337 -17.40 9.83 13.21
N PHE A 338 -18.36 9.96 12.33
CA PHE A 338 -18.62 9.02 11.25
C PHE A 338 -18.12 9.62 9.94
N ARG A 339 -17.40 8.82 9.15
CA ARG A 339 -16.94 9.19 7.81
C ARG A 339 -17.21 8.06 6.82
N TRP A 340 -17.68 8.43 5.65
CA TRP A 340 -17.84 7.55 4.50
C TRP A 340 -17.09 8.12 3.31
N ASP A 341 -16.21 7.32 2.74
CA ASP A 341 -15.45 7.64 1.53
C ASP A 341 -15.82 6.62 0.45
N TYR A 342 -16.19 7.09 -0.72
CA TYR A 342 -16.56 6.24 -1.84
C TYR A 342 -15.98 6.75 -3.14
N SER A 343 -15.45 5.85 -3.95
CA SER A 343 -15.02 6.13 -5.31
C SER A 343 -15.61 5.10 -6.27
N LEU A 344 -16.15 5.57 -7.39
CA LEU A 344 -16.81 4.76 -8.40
C LEU A 344 -16.22 5.03 -9.78
N ARG A 345 -15.79 3.95 -10.44
CA ARG A 345 -15.45 3.98 -11.86
C ARG A 345 -16.48 3.18 -12.64
N ILE A 346 -17.08 3.78 -13.68
CA ILE A 346 -18.10 3.13 -14.50
C ILE A 346 -17.42 2.58 -15.76
N GLY A 347 -17.29 1.26 -15.83
CA GLY A 347 -16.72 0.55 -16.98
C GLY A 347 -15.29 1.00 -17.31
N LYS A 348 -15.03 1.29 -18.58
CA LYS A 348 -13.73 1.76 -19.10
C LYS A 348 -13.66 3.29 -19.23
N ALA A 349 -14.65 4.02 -18.73
CA ALA A 349 -14.65 5.48 -18.79
C ALA A 349 -13.43 6.07 -18.07
N PRO A 350 -12.81 7.14 -18.60
CA PRO A 350 -11.61 7.74 -18.00
C PRO A 350 -11.92 8.62 -16.78
N PHE A 351 -13.03 8.36 -16.09
CA PHE A 351 -13.48 9.16 -14.94
C PHE A 351 -13.66 8.28 -13.72
N THR A 352 -13.30 8.83 -12.58
CA THR A 352 -13.63 8.28 -11.26
C THR A 352 -14.47 9.31 -10.51
N TYR A 353 -15.68 8.92 -10.12
CA TYR A 353 -16.52 9.70 -9.24
C TYR A 353 -16.07 9.52 -7.81
N ILE A 354 -16.02 10.62 -7.06
CA ILE A 354 -15.55 10.63 -5.66
C ILE A 354 -16.65 11.22 -4.83
N PHE A 355 -17.00 10.56 -3.72
CA PHE A 355 -17.95 11.01 -2.74
C PHE A 355 -17.34 10.89 -1.36
N ALA A 356 -17.56 11.88 -0.52
CA ALA A 356 -17.25 11.80 0.90
C ALA A 356 -18.39 12.39 1.72
N TYR A 357 -18.64 11.78 2.86
CA TYR A 357 -19.54 12.29 3.87
C TYR A 357 -18.89 12.14 5.23
N GLU A 358 -18.90 13.19 6.03
CA GLU A 358 -18.41 13.15 7.40
C GLU A 358 -19.41 13.86 8.32
N ARG A 359 -19.64 13.28 9.50
CA ARG A 359 -20.46 13.90 10.53
C ARG A 359 -19.99 13.49 11.92
N GLY A 360 -19.79 14.48 12.78
CA GLY A 360 -19.37 14.21 14.15
C GLY A 360 -19.34 15.43 15.05
N ALA A 361 -19.22 15.19 16.34
CA ALA A 361 -19.00 16.25 17.29
C ALA A 361 -17.52 16.62 17.29
N TRP A 362 -17.20 17.82 16.84
CA TRP A 362 -15.84 18.35 16.78
C TRP A 362 -15.64 19.41 17.87
N THR A 363 -14.47 19.37 18.47
CA THR A 363 -14.09 20.35 19.52
C THR A 363 -12.66 20.82 19.25
N GLN A 364 -12.47 22.12 19.11
CA GLN A 364 -11.16 22.75 19.01
C GLN A 364 -11.13 23.98 19.93
N ASN A 365 -10.17 24.03 20.84
CA ASN A 365 -10.16 25.01 21.91
C ASN A 365 -11.50 24.97 22.68
N ASP A 366 -12.18 26.08 22.84
CA ASP A 366 -13.47 26.20 23.53
C ASP A 366 -14.69 26.09 22.60
N ARG A 367 -14.46 25.83 21.29
CA ARG A 367 -15.53 25.72 20.31
C ARG A 367 -15.91 24.26 20.12
N ARG A 368 -17.20 23.97 20.30
CA ARG A 368 -17.78 22.66 20.01
C ARG A 368 -18.91 22.79 19.01
N SER A 369 -18.85 21.99 17.94
CA SER A 369 -19.84 21.99 16.87
C SER A 369 -20.17 20.56 16.42
N MET A 370 -21.39 20.38 15.97
CA MET A 370 -21.72 19.26 15.11
C MET A 370 -21.28 19.60 13.69
N HIS A 371 -20.15 19.03 13.31
CA HIS A 371 -19.58 19.17 11.97
C HIS A 371 -20.29 18.23 11.01
N THR A 372 -20.66 18.72 9.83
CA THR A 372 -21.18 17.88 8.75
C THR A 372 -20.55 18.31 7.42
N TYR A 373 -19.88 17.38 6.75
CA TYR A 373 -19.18 17.61 5.50
C TYR A 373 -19.71 16.70 4.40
N TYR A 374 -19.86 17.26 3.21
CA TYR A 374 -20.22 16.55 1.99
C TYR A 374 -19.25 16.94 0.89
N LYS A 375 -18.81 15.95 0.11
CA LYS A 375 -18.03 16.19 -1.10
C LYS A 375 -18.53 15.30 -2.22
N ALA A 376 -18.69 15.87 -3.41
CA ALA A 376 -18.86 15.15 -4.65
C ALA A 376 -17.85 15.66 -5.67
N GLY A 377 -17.22 14.76 -6.41
CA GLY A 377 -16.19 15.16 -7.37
C GLY A 377 -15.98 14.15 -8.47
N ILE A 378 -15.21 14.56 -9.46
CA ILE A 378 -14.77 13.74 -10.59
C ILE A 378 -13.28 13.95 -10.75
N SER A 379 -12.56 12.84 -10.73
CA SER A 379 -11.15 12.77 -11.11
C SER A 379 -11.05 12.12 -12.49
N ILE A 380 -10.25 12.69 -13.35
CA ILE A 380 -10.02 12.17 -14.72
C ILE A 380 -8.71 11.39 -14.72
N ASP A 381 -8.66 10.28 -15.47
CA ASP A 381 -7.44 9.50 -15.66
C ASP A 381 -6.31 10.41 -16.18
N PRO A 382 -5.05 10.10 -15.84
CA PRO A 382 -3.94 10.94 -16.26
C PRO A 382 -3.87 11.15 -17.77
N ILE A 383 -3.95 12.40 -18.19
CA ILE A 383 -3.83 12.80 -19.59
C ILE A 383 -2.34 12.89 -19.93
N ARG A 384 -1.93 12.21 -20.99
CA ARG A 384 -0.56 12.29 -21.50
C ARG A 384 -0.45 13.43 -22.51
N LEU A 385 0.37 14.42 -22.19
CA LEU A 385 0.72 15.54 -23.07
C LEU A 385 2.23 15.49 -23.33
N GLY A 386 2.63 14.73 -24.35
CA GLY A 386 4.03 14.42 -24.60
C GLY A 386 4.65 13.66 -23.43
N THR A 387 5.67 14.22 -22.81
CA THR A 387 6.34 13.65 -21.63
C THR A 387 5.67 14.02 -20.28
N TRP A 388 4.65 14.88 -20.33
CA TRP A 388 3.88 15.26 -19.15
C TRP A 388 2.70 14.31 -18.91
N ARG A 389 2.38 14.09 -17.65
CA ARG A 389 1.14 13.45 -17.19
C ARG A 389 0.36 14.46 -16.38
N VAL A 390 -0.83 14.80 -16.83
CA VAL A 390 -1.70 15.79 -16.21
C VAL A 390 -2.85 15.10 -15.51
N TYR A 391 -3.09 15.44 -14.26
CA TYR A 391 -4.10 14.87 -13.37
C TYR A 391 -5.14 15.95 -13.02
N PRO A 392 -6.22 16.07 -13.78
CA PRO A 392 -7.28 17.03 -13.47
C PRO A 392 -8.35 16.42 -12.56
N SER A 393 -8.92 17.26 -11.70
CA SER A 393 -10.13 16.92 -10.96
C SER A 393 -10.96 18.16 -10.65
N ILE A 394 -12.25 17.93 -10.44
CA ILE A 394 -13.23 18.92 -10.03
C ILE A 394 -14.03 18.35 -8.86
N SER A 395 -14.37 19.19 -7.90
CA SER A 395 -15.21 18.80 -6.78
C SER A 395 -16.12 19.94 -6.35
N TYR A 396 -17.16 19.59 -5.62
CA TYR A 396 -18.01 20.50 -4.89
C TYR A 396 -18.13 20.01 -3.45
N ASP A 397 -17.88 20.88 -2.51
CA ASP A 397 -17.95 20.55 -1.10
C ASP A 397 -18.88 21.47 -0.34
N ILE A 398 -19.42 20.95 0.76
CA ILE A 398 -20.31 21.68 1.68
C ILE A 398 -19.90 21.26 3.09
N THR A 399 -19.67 22.25 3.95
CA THR A 399 -19.44 22.06 5.37
C THR A 399 -20.47 22.84 6.17
N ASP A 400 -21.23 22.16 7.00
CA ASP A 400 -22.21 22.73 7.92
C ASP A 400 -21.72 22.62 9.35
N GLU A 401 -21.79 23.72 10.11
CA GLU A 401 -21.39 23.81 11.50
C GLU A 401 -22.55 24.27 12.39
N SER A 402 -22.87 23.49 13.42
CA SER A 402 -23.98 23.84 14.33
C SER A 402 -23.62 24.93 15.33
N TYR A 403 -22.35 25.23 15.56
CA TYR A 403 -21.87 26.20 16.53
C TYR A 403 -22.39 27.62 16.24
N ASN A 404 -22.38 27.99 14.97
CA ASN A 404 -22.81 29.33 14.51
C ASN A 404 -23.77 29.24 13.32
N GLU A 405 -24.36 28.06 13.07
CA GLU A 405 -25.26 27.78 11.94
C GLU A 405 -24.62 28.14 10.58
N SER A 406 -23.27 28.13 10.51
CA SER A 406 -22.57 28.49 9.29
C SER A 406 -22.60 27.37 8.26
N ARG A 407 -22.64 27.76 7.00
CA ARG A 407 -22.50 26.86 5.86
C ARG A 407 -21.41 27.40 4.94
N VAL A 408 -20.34 26.63 4.82
CA VAL A 408 -19.26 26.87 3.86
C VAL A 408 -19.47 25.91 2.69
N LYS A 409 -19.40 26.41 1.46
CA LYS A 409 -19.58 25.59 0.26
C LYS A 409 -18.85 26.18 -0.93
N GLY A 410 -18.47 25.35 -1.86
CA GLY A 410 -17.85 25.84 -3.08
C GLY A 410 -17.34 24.80 -4.03
N MET A 411 -16.95 25.26 -5.20
CA MET A 411 -16.27 24.46 -6.21
C MET A 411 -14.78 24.36 -5.89
N GLY A 412 -14.22 23.17 -6.16
CA GLY A 412 -12.79 22.92 -6.14
C GLY A 412 -12.30 22.45 -7.50
N TYR A 413 -11.17 22.98 -7.94
CA TYR A 413 -10.48 22.54 -9.17
C TYR A 413 -9.04 22.24 -8.82
N ASP A 414 -8.57 21.09 -9.27
CA ASP A 414 -7.18 20.72 -9.11
C ASP A 414 -6.62 20.21 -10.42
N ILE A 415 -5.47 20.73 -10.81
CA ILE A 415 -4.73 20.27 -11.96
C ILE A 415 -3.27 20.12 -11.52
N THR A 416 -2.76 18.90 -11.57
CA THR A 416 -1.34 18.64 -11.29
C THR A 416 -0.71 18.00 -12.51
N ALA A 417 0.39 18.56 -12.98
CA ALA A 417 1.20 18.03 -14.07
C ALA A 417 2.52 17.51 -13.53
N LEU A 418 2.85 16.27 -13.88
CA LEU A 418 4.10 15.59 -13.53
C LEU A 418 4.91 15.31 -14.79
N LYS A 419 6.22 15.54 -14.73
CA LYS A 419 7.17 15.18 -15.78
C LYS A 419 8.34 14.42 -15.20
N GLU A 420 8.56 13.24 -15.72
CA GLU A 420 9.75 12.46 -15.49
C GLU A 420 10.71 12.71 -16.66
N PHE A 421 11.87 13.35 -16.38
CA PHE A 421 12.87 13.60 -17.43
C PHE A 421 13.73 12.36 -17.67
N ASP A 422 14.16 11.74 -16.58
CA ASP A 422 14.93 10.50 -16.54
C ASP A 422 14.71 9.79 -15.19
N ASP A 423 15.52 8.79 -14.87
CA ASP A 423 15.44 8.05 -13.62
C ASP A 423 15.85 8.87 -12.38
N ARG A 424 16.46 10.03 -12.56
CA ARG A 424 16.96 10.90 -11.48
C ARG A 424 16.10 12.13 -11.27
N TRP A 425 15.54 12.71 -12.35
CA TRP A 425 14.81 13.97 -12.31
C TRP A 425 13.32 13.78 -12.51
N VAL A 426 12.55 14.36 -11.57
CA VAL A 426 11.10 14.50 -11.67
C VAL A 426 10.71 15.91 -11.27
N THR A 427 9.76 16.51 -11.96
CA THR A 427 9.19 17.81 -11.59
C THR A 427 7.66 17.75 -11.60
N TYR A 428 7.04 18.65 -10.87
CA TYR A 428 5.61 18.87 -10.92
C TYR A 428 5.27 20.36 -10.98
N LEU A 429 4.08 20.61 -11.48
CA LEU A 429 3.41 21.91 -11.46
C LEU A 429 1.94 21.67 -11.10
N GLY A 430 1.45 22.36 -10.09
CA GLY A 430 0.08 22.23 -9.60
C GLY A 430 -0.65 23.56 -9.62
N TYR A 431 -1.96 23.51 -9.90
CA TYR A 431 -2.89 24.60 -9.72
C TYR A 431 -4.10 24.09 -8.93
N HIS A 432 -4.41 24.77 -7.84
CA HIS A 432 -5.49 24.43 -6.95
C HIS A 432 -6.38 25.65 -6.73
N TYR A 433 -7.67 25.44 -6.84
CA TYR A 433 -8.68 26.42 -6.51
C TYR A 433 -9.70 25.81 -5.57
N SER A 434 -10.04 26.51 -4.51
CA SER A 434 -11.11 26.15 -3.59
C SER A 434 -11.88 27.39 -3.19
N GLU A 435 -13.13 27.45 -3.61
CA GLU A 435 -14.04 28.52 -3.24
C GLU A 435 -14.38 28.51 -1.75
N SER A 436 -14.47 27.30 -1.16
CA SER A 436 -14.76 27.11 0.27
C SER A 436 -13.67 27.70 1.16
N ASN A 437 -12.40 27.61 0.75
CA ASN A 437 -11.27 28.16 1.52
C ASN A 437 -11.28 29.70 1.64
N SER A 438 -12.08 30.42 0.86
CA SER A 438 -12.25 31.85 0.98
C SER A 438 -13.28 32.28 2.04
N GLN A 439 -13.97 31.32 2.64
CA GLN A 439 -15.07 31.53 3.58
C GLN A 439 -14.62 31.27 5.02
N ASN A 440 -15.25 31.95 5.98
CA ASN A 440 -14.92 31.78 7.38
C ASN A 440 -15.36 30.40 7.88
N SER A 441 -14.44 29.64 8.43
CA SER A 441 -14.69 28.37 9.09
C SER A 441 -14.73 28.54 10.61
N VAL A 442 -15.47 27.64 11.30
CA VAL A 442 -15.49 27.57 12.76
C VAL A 442 -14.18 27.00 13.31
N PHE A 443 -13.59 26.09 12.57
CA PHE A 443 -12.35 25.38 12.95
C PHE A 443 -11.21 25.78 12.02
N ASP A 444 -10.00 25.83 12.60
CA ASP A 444 -8.76 26.02 11.83
C ASP A 444 -8.17 24.70 11.33
N PHE A 445 -8.75 23.58 11.73
CA PHE A 445 -8.32 22.24 11.35
C PHE A 445 -8.68 21.94 9.89
N ASP A 446 -7.73 21.36 9.13
CA ASP A 446 -7.85 21.09 7.69
C ASP A 446 -8.28 22.27 6.82
N LEU A 447 -8.05 23.48 7.32
CA LEU A 447 -8.38 24.72 6.61
C LEU A 447 -7.14 25.27 5.91
N ASP A 448 -7.17 25.28 4.60
CA ASP A 448 -6.16 25.97 3.80
C ASP A 448 -6.41 27.49 3.80
N SER A 449 -5.34 28.26 3.95
CA SER A 449 -5.39 29.74 3.98
C SER A 449 -5.45 30.37 2.59
N TYR A 450 -5.79 29.61 1.55
CA TYR A 450 -5.80 30.09 0.17
C TYR A 450 -7.11 29.75 -0.55
N SER A 451 -7.55 30.56 -1.49
CA SER A 451 -8.56 30.19 -2.47
C SER A 451 -7.96 29.80 -3.82
N LYS A 452 -6.77 30.30 -4.15
CA LYS A 452 -5.97 29.89 -5.31
C LYS A 452 -4.55 29.59 -4.87
N LYS A 453 -4.03 28.45 -5.24
CA LYS A 453 -2.65 28.04 -4.94
C LYS A 453 -1.99 27.53 -6.22
N ILE A 454 -0.78 27.97 -6.46
CA ILE A 454 0.10 27.43 -7.49
C ILE A 454 1.26 26.74 -6.79
N THR A 455 1.50 25.50 -7.12
CA THR A 455 2.60 24.72 -6.55
C THR A 455 3.56 24.29 -7.66
N ALA A 456 4.82 24.23 -7.33
CA ALA A 456 5.85 23.71 -8.22
C ALA A 456 6.93 23.02 -7.39
N GLY A 457 7.66 22.12 -8.00
CA GLY A 457 8.78 21.50 -7.31
C GLY A 457 9.46 20.45 -8.15
N PHE A 458 10.56 19.94 -7.61
CA PHE A 458 11.33 18.88 -8.24
C PHE A 458 11.91 17.91 -7.22
N SER A 459 12.23 16.73 -7.71
CA SER A 459 13.02 15.71 -7.03
C SER A 459 14.24 15.38 -7.85
N TYR A 460 15.40 15.29 -7.20
CA TYR A 460 16.64 14.85 -7.82
C TYR A 460 17.34 13.78 -6.98
N THR A 461 17.57 12.62 -7.59
CA THR A 461 18.30 11.49 -7.00
C THR A 461 19.75 11.58 -7.45
N PHE A 462 20.63 12.05 -6.57
CA PHE A 462 22.06 12.24 -6.90
C PHE A 462 22.93 11.03 -6.54
N SER A 463 22.44 10.13 -5.70
CA SER A 463 23.06 8.84 -5.42
C SER A 463 21.99 7.75 -5.23
N PRO A 464 22.36 6.46 -5.27
CA PRO A 464 21.42 5.38 -4.94
C PRO A 464 20.83 5.47 -3.51
N LYS A 465 21.47 6.24 -2.64
CA LYS A 465 21.05 6.43 -1.25
C LYS A 465 20.40 7.78 -0.98
N ASP A 466 20.64 8.78 -1.83
CA ASP A 466 20.32 10.16 -1.52
C ASP A 466 19.45 10.80 -2.59
N ARG A 467 18.37 11.42 -2.14
CA ARG A 467 17.42 12.18 -2.96
C ARG A 467 17.09 13.49 -2.26
N ILE A 468 17.05 14.58 -3.01
CA ILE A 468 16.53 15.87 -2.56
C ILE A 468 15.21 16.17 -3.24
N VAL A 469 14.34 16.87 -2.52
CA VAL A 469 13.08 17.40 -3.03
C VAL A 469 12.95 18.84 -2.60
N VAL A 470 12.56 19.69 -3.53
CA VAL A 470 12.24 21.09 -3.25
C VAL A 470 10.84 21.36 -3.80
N GLY A 471 10.02 21.98 -2.97
CA GLY A 471 8.66 22.39 -3.34
C GLY A 471 8.41 23.84 -2.99
N TRP A 472 7.61 24.51 -3.82
CA TRP A 472 7.14 25.87 -3.63
C TRP A 472 5.62 25.93 -3.68
N ALA A 473 5.04 26.77 -2.84
CA ALA A 473 3.64 27.14 -2.90
C ALA A 473 3.50 28.67 -3.00
N PHE A 474 2.69 29.12 -3.93
CA PHE A 474 2.37 30.52 -4.15
C PHE A 474 0.87 30.74 -3.98
N ASP A 475 0.48 31.81 -3.28
CA ASP A 475 -0.88 32.28 -3.28
C ASP A 475 -1.19 32.93 -4.64
N GLY A 476 -2.07 32.31 -5.40
CA GLY A 476 -2.46 32.80 -6.74
C GLY A 476 -3.32 34.06 -6.74
N MET A 477 -3.78 34.55 -5.58
CA MET A 477 -4.49 35.81 -5.45
C MET A 477 -3.55 36.98 -5.23
N THR A 478 -2.55 36.77 -4.38
CA THR A 478 -1.60 37.82 -3.96
C THR A 478 -0.25 37.71 -4.65
N ASN A 479 0.01 36.62 -5.39
CA ASN A 479 1.29 36.25 -6.00
C ASN A 479 2.45 36.21 -4.99
N LYS A 480 2.14 35.93 -3.72
CA LYS A 480 3.15 35.80 -2.68
C LYS A 480 3.55 34.33 -2.48
N LEU A 481 4.83 34.13 -2.20
CA LEU A 481 5.34 32.83 -1.78
C LEU A 481 4.77 32.49 -0.40
N MET A 482 4.00 31.40 -0.34
CA MET A 482 3.38 30.89 0.89
C MET A 482 4.37 30.05 1.70
N ASP A 483 5.06 29.14 1.03
CA ASP A 483 6.06 28.29 1.68
C ASP A 483 7.07 27.73 0.67
N THR A 484 8.21 27.31 1.19
CA THR A 484 9.21 26.50 0.49
C THR A 484 9.55 25.30 1.37
N ASP A 485 9.37 24.11 0.85
CA ASP A 485 9.76 22.86 1.51
C ASP A 485 11.03 22.31 0.90
N TYR A 486 11.97 21.96 1.77
CA TYR A 486 13.18 21.24 1.42
C TYR A 486 13.15 19.89 2.09
N TYR A 487 13.39 18.82 1.33
CA TYR A 487 13.53 17.47 1.85
C TYR A 487 14.85 16.88 1.41
N TRP A 488 15.48 16.18 2.33
CA TRP A 488 16.56 15.26 2.05
C TRP A 488 16.17 13.88 2.54
N TYR A 489 16.22 12.91 1.63
CA TYR A 489 15.97 11.51 1.89
C TYR A 489 17.30 10.78 1.83
N HIS A 490 17.64 10.07 2.88
CA HIS A 490 18.84 9.26 2.96
C HIS A 490 18.48 7.82 3.29
N ASN A 491 18.76 6.89 2.38
CA ASN A 491 18.52 5.47 2.56
C ASN A 491 19.63 4.85 3.41
N ILE A 492 19.28 4.43 4.61
CA ILE A 492 20.15 3.74 5.55
C ILE A 492 19.89 2.23 5.48
N HIS A 493 19.98 1.58 4.32
CA HIS A 493 19.63 0.17 4.15
C HIS A 493 18.13 -0.14 4.18
N CYS A 494 17.58 -0.36 5.37
CA CYS A 494 16.20 -0.80 5.59
C CYS A 494 15.37 0.28 6.26
N ALA A 495 15.94 1.43 6.46
CA ALA A 495 15.30 2.62 6.96
C ALA A 495 15.66 3.82 6.07
N GLU A 496 14.79 4.78 6.03
CA GLU A 496 14.99 6.05 5.36
C GLU A 496 14.95 7.17 6.39
N LEU A 497 16.04 7.95 6.42
CA LEU A 497 16.09 9.19 7.18
C LEU A 497 15.54 10.30 6.28
N ILE A 498 14.51 10.99 6.74
CA ILE A 498 13.90 12.11 6.05
C ILE A 498 14.15 13.36 6.90
N VAL A 499 14.84 14.31 6.34
CA VAL A 499 15.01 15.64 6.92
C VAL A 499 14.19 16.61 6.09
N ARG A 500 13.25 17.30 6.74
CA ARG A 500 12.40 18.33 6.15
C ARG A 500 12.68 19.67 6.81
N TYR A 501 12.74 20.73 6.00
CA TYR A 501 12.73 22.12 6.46
C TYR A 501 11.67 22.92 5.70
N ARG A 502 10.79 23.62 6.43
CA ARG A 502 9.79 24.53 5.90
C ARG A 502 10.23 25.96 6.18
N GLU A 503 10.58 26.68 5.12
CA GLU A 503 11.27 27.98 5.24
C GLU A 503 10.42 29.05 5.91
N LYS A 504 9.17 29.23 5.49
CA LYS A 504 8.29 30.32 6.03
C LYS A 504 7.80 30.05 7.45
N ARG A 505 7.81 28.81 7.86
CA ARG A 505 7.37 28.39 9.19
C ARG A 505 8.52 28.15 10.15
N ASP A 506 9.76 28.25 9.68
CA ASP A 506 10.98 27.89 10.43
C ASP A 506 10.82 26.53 11.13
N GLN A 507 10.24 25.57 10.41
CA GLN A 507 9.88 24.27 10.97
C GLN A 507 10.81 23.19 10.44
N TYR A 508 11.46 22.49 11.36
CA TYR A 508 12.30 21.31 11.07
C TYR A 508 11.56 20.06 11.47
N ARG A 509 11.66 19.02 10.64
CA ARG A 509 11.23 17.67 10.97
C ARG A 509 12.28 16.66 10.51
N ILE A 510 12.69 15.80 11.42
CA ILE A 510 13.54 14.64 11.12
C ILE A 510 12.69 13.41 11.40
N THR A 511 12.56 12.53 10.43
CA THR A 511 11.79 11.29 10.55
C THR A 511 12.67 10.12 10.16
N LEU A 512 12.73 9.12 11.02
CA LEU A 512 13.25 7.81 10.69
C LEU A 512 12.04 6.89 10.44
N GLN A 513 11.91 6.43 9.21
CA GLN A 513 10.90 5.46 8.85
C GLN A 513 11.54 4.23 8.24
N PHE A 514 11.01 3.07 8.60
CA PHE A 514 11.42 1.84 7.92
C PHE A 514 10.86 1.89 6.51
N THR A 515 11.73 1.57 5.54
CA THR A 515 11.36 1.69 4.13
C THR A 515 10.06 0.96 3.87
N PRO A 516 9.01 1.70 3.47
CA PRO A 516 7.75 1.07 3.11
C PRO A 516 7.94 0.37 1.76
N TRP A 517 7.11 -0.52 1.53
CA TRP A 517 7.17 -1.47 0.45
C TRP A 517 5.96 -1.36 -0.45
#